data_97d068958bcb7a5dd514d98748af8841
#
_entry.id   97d068958bcb7a5dd514d98748af8841
#
_cell.length_a   1.000
_cell.length_b   1.000
_cell.length_c   1.000
_cell.angle_alpha   90.00
_cell.angle_beta   90.00
_cell.angle_gamma   90.00
#
_symmetry.space_group_name_H-M   'P 1'
#
loop_
_entity.id
_entity.type
_entity.pdbx_description
1 polymer ?
#
loop_
_entity_poly.entity_id
_entity_poly.type
_entity_poly.pdbx_seq_one_letter_code
_entity_poly.pdbx_strand_id
1 'polypeptide(L)'
;MEASYRKTFNPCFLATGVGSLPHQDARRALRLVAQTLPQTPFWPQLPKHRILESMIIQASPGLPFLRVDEAKGEVHFDANLDEAKELEKVYRSYLARDVEPYRIPLGYADGFEGMVRHLEERKPSSLQFFKGQIVGPITFGLAVKDGNGKDIIHNEVAFDGILKGLLLRGRWIIQRMKKVCQEVILFLDEPGLCGYGSAFFSVDGSTISRRLNETIEEFQGQGARVGVHCCGNTDWSLLLSTKVDIVNFDAWGFFERLALYPEAIKDFLSRGGVLAWGIVPTSEFTGEETVEVLIEKLETEFRELARKGISEETLRERCLLT
;
A
#
# COMPACT_ATOMS: atom_id res chain seq x y z
N MET A 1 -20.05 -19.51 4.88
CA MET A 1 -18.63 -19.77 4.59
C MET A 1 -17.88 -19.40 5.86
N GLU A 2 -17.27 -20.39 6.50
CA GLU A 2 -16.53 -20.23 7.73
C GLU A 2 -15.43 -19.21 7.54
N ALA A 3 -15.35 -18.25 8.45
CA ALA A 3 -14.22 -17.35 8.55
C ALA A 3 -12.98 -18.23 8.76
N SER A 4 -12.19 -18.39 7.71
CA SER A 4 -10.87 -19.03 7.81
C SER A 4 -10.14 -18.33 8.95
N TYR A 5 -9.83 -19.08 10.00
CA TYR A 5 -9.07 -18.61 11.16
C TYR A 5 -7.70 -18.14 10.65
N ARG A 6 -7.59 -16.84 10.32
CA ARG A 6 -6.29 -16.26 9.96
C ARG A 6 -5.39 -16.40 11.16
N LYS A 7 -4.24 -17.09 11.00
CA LYS A 7 -3.22 -17.14 12.05
C LYS A 7 -2.91 -15.73 12.52
N THR A 8 -2.84 -15.54 13.82
CA THR A 8 -2.39 -14.30 14.44
C THR A 8 -1.06 -13.89 13.81
N PHE A 9 -0.96 -12.66 13.35
CA PHE A 9 0.25 -12.14 12.73
C PHE A 9 1.05 -11.36 13.76
N ASN A 10 2.13 -11.95 14.25
CA ASN A 10 3.06 -11.33 15.17
C ASN A 10 4.41 -11.19 14.46
N PRO A 11 4.66 -10.05 13.80
CA PRO A 11 5.90 -9.86 13.03
C PRO A 11 7.15 -9.75 13.91
N CYS A 12 7.03 -9.33 15.17
CA CYS A 12 8.14 -9.30 16.13
C CYS A 12 9.41 -8.67 15.52
N PHE A 13 9.31 -7.44 15.06
CA PHE A 13 10.38 -6.67 14.37
C PHE A 13 10.80 -7.23 13.01
N LEU A 14 9.99 -8.06 12.37
CA LEU A 14 10.23 -8.42 10.99
C LEU A 14 10.38 -7.13 10.14
N ALA A 15 11.40 -7.09 9.28
CA ALA A 15 11.69 -5.88 8.49
C ALA A 15 11.29 -6.07 7.02
N THR A 16 10.75 -5.02 6.44
CA THR A 16 10.46 -4.91 5.00
C THR A 16 10.70 -3.47 4.51
N GLY A 17 10.26 -3.11 3.32
CA GLY A 17 10.29 -1.73 2.83
C GLY A 17 8.93 -1.27 2.33
N VAL A 18 8.71 0.05 2.25
CA VAL A 18 7.47 0.62 1.72
C VAL A 18 7.26 0.25 0.25
N GLY A 19 8.29 0.39 -0.59
CA GLY A 19 8.21 -0.06 -1.99
C GLY A 19 9.09 0.74 -2.94
N SER A 20 8.93 2.05 -3.01
CA SER A 20 9.68 2.89 -3.94
C SER A 20 11.15 3.02 -3.59
N LEU A 21 12.02 2.81 -4.58
CA LEU A 21 13.47 3.01 -4.45
C LEU A 21 13.99 3.99 -5.51
N PRO A 22 15.02 4.79 -5.19
CA PRO A 22 15.58 5.78 -6.11
C PRO A 22 16.52 5.17 -7.18
N HIS A 23 16.56 3.85 -7.30
CA HIS A 23 17.45 3.14 -8.20
C HIS A 23 17.03 3.30 -9.67
N GLN A 24 18.03 3.47 -10.53
CA GLN A 24 17.85 3.46 -11.99
C GLN A 24 18.12 2.08 -12.60
N ASP A 25 18.77 1.18 -11.87
CA ASP A 25 19.04 -0.21 -12.29
C ASP A 25 18.19 -1.17 -11.46
N ALA A 26 17.21 -1.79 -12.12
CA ALA A 26 16.30 -2.74 -11.49
C ALA A 26 17.04 -3.96 -10.91
N ARG A 27 18.10 -4.46 -11.54
CA ARG A 27 18.87 -5.60 -11.05
C ARG A 27 19.61 -5.28 -9.76
N ARG A 28 20.11 -4.04 -9.65
CA ARG A 28 20.77 -3.56 -8.42
C ARG A 28 19.77 -3.43 -7.28
N ALA A 29 18.60 -2.84 -7.55
CA ALA A 29 17.52 -2.74 -6.57
C ALA A 29 17.07 -4.11 -6.06
N LEU A 30 16.84 -5.06 -6.98
CA LEU A 30 16.45 -6.44 -6.64
C LEU A 30 17.46 -7.13 -5.76
N ARG A 31 18.76 -7.06 -6.12
CA ARG A 31 19.83 -7.67 -5.30
C ARG A 31 19.87 -7.08 -3.90
N LEU A 32 19.76 -5.75 -3.79
CA LEU A 32 19.73 -5.07 -2.49
C LEU A 32 18.61 -5.62 -1.62
N VAL A 33 17.37 -5.59 -2.11
CA VAL A 33 16.21 -6.06 -1.35
C VAL A 33 16.34 -7.54 -0.96
N ALA A 34 16.72 -8.40 -1.92
CA ALA A 34 16.85 -9.84 -1.68
C ALA A 34 17.96 -10.18 -0.65
N GLN A 35 19.03 -9.39 -0.58
CA GLN A 35 20.13 -9.61 0.35
C GLN A 35 19.85 -9.04 1.74
N THR A 36 19.19 -7.87 1.82
CA THR A 36 18.97 -7.17 3.10
C THR A 36 17.69 -7.61 3.80
N LEU A 37 16.69 -8.05 3.05
CA LEU A 37 15.36 -8.41 3.56
C LEU A 37 14.93 -9.83 3.12
N PRO A 38 15.72 -10.88 3.41
CA PRO A 38 15.47 -12.21 2.87
C PRO A 38 14.20 -12.89 3.43
N GLN A 39 13.71 -12.42 4.58
CA GLN A 39 12.49 -12.96 5.20
C GLN A 39 11.22 -12.34 4.66
N THR A 40 11.27 -11.06 4.35
CA THR A 40 10.12 -10.29 3.83
C THR A 40 10.59 -9.33 2.73
N PRO A 41 11.11 -9.86 1.60
CA PRO A 41 11.45 -9.03 0.46
C PRO A 41 10.20 -8.31 -0.03
N PHE A 42 10.40 -7.09 -0.48
CA PHE A 42 9.34 -6.32 -1.11
C PHE A 42 9.59 -6.17 -2.61
N TRP A 43 8.54 -5.89 -3.35
CA TRP A 43 8.61 -5.48 -4.74
C TRP A 43 9.23 -4.07 -4.85
N PRO A 44 10.45 -3.88 -5.36
CA PRO A 44 11.00 -2.54 -5.58
C PRO A 44 10.28 -1.85 -6.74
N GLN A 45 9.58 -0.77 -6.44
CA GLN A 45 9.00 0.14 -7.43
C GLN A 45 10.03 1.19 -7.82
N LEU A 46 10.25 1.44 -9.12
CA LEU A 46 11.42 2.16 -9.61
C LEU A 46 11.07 3.36 -10.51
N PRO A 47 10.45 4.41 -9.97
CA PRO A 47 10.03 5.56 -10.78
C PRO A 47 11.20 6.35 -11.40
N LYS A 48 12.43 6.20 -10.87
CA LYS A 48 13.66 6.78 -11.45
C LYS A 48 14.27 5.90 -12.55
N HIS A 49 13.88 4.63 -12.62
CA HIS A 49 14.22 3.74 -13.73
C HIS A 49 13.31 4.01 -14.92
N ARG A 50 11.99 4.04 -14.67
CA ARG A 50 10.98 4.38 -15.69
C ARG A 50 9.84 5.17 -15.05
N ILE A 51 9.44 6.25 -15.68
CA ILE A 51 8.28 7.03 -15.23
C ILE A 51 6.99 6.20 -15.18
N LEU A 52 6.89 5.16 -16.02
CA LEU A 52 5.78 4.22 -16.05
C LEU A 52 5.62 3.42 -14.74
N GLU A 53 6.67 3.33 -13.91
CA GLU A 53 6.62 2.74 -12.58
C GLU A 53 6.16 3.73 -11.49
N SER A 54 5.81 4.97 -11.86
CA SER A 54 5.17 5.89 -10.92
C SER A 54 3.79 5.39 -10.53
N MET A 55 3.45 5.55 -9.27
CA MET A 55 2.30 4.92 -8.60
C MET A 55 0.98 5.01 -9.38
N ILE A 56 0.59 6.22 -9.83
CA ILE A 56 -0.66 6.45 -10.58
C ILE A 56 -0.57 5.86 -11.99
N ILE A 57 0.55 6.11 -12.69
CA ILE A 57 0.74 5.66 -14.06
C ILE A 57 0.75 4.13 -14.11
N GLN A 58 1.48 3.48 -13.21
CA GLN A 58 1.58 2.02 -13.12
C GLN A 58 0.20 1.37 -12.90
N ALA A 59 -0.66 2.02 -12.14
CA ALA A 59 -1.99 1.50 -11.82
C ALA A 59 -3.03 1.77 -12.91
N SER A 60 -2.78 2.66 -13.89
CA SER A 60 -3.80 3.16 -14.81
C SER A 60 -4.09 2.32 -16.06
N PRO A 61 -3.14 1.58 -16.67
CA PRO A 61 -3.40 0.89 -17.94
C PRO A 61 -4.59 -0.07 -17.84
N GLY A 62 -5.52 0.03 -18.79
CA GLY A 62 -6.71 -0.83 -18.86
C GLY A 62 -7.82 -0.51 -17.88
N LEU A 63 -7.66 0.50 -17.01
CA LEU A 63 -8.76 1.01 -16.22
C LEU A 63 -9.77 1.76 -17.10
N PRO A 64 -11.09 1.68 -16.81
CA PRO A 64 -12.11 2.34 -17.60
C PRO A 64 -11.89 3.86 -17.61
N PHE A 65 -12.25 4.51 -18.70
CA PHE A 65 -12.15 5.95 -18.91
C PHE A 65 -10.75 6.55 -18.95
N LEU A 66 -9.69 5.77 -18.72
CA LEU A 66 -8.34 6.31 -18.60
C LEU A 66 -7.48 6.03 -19.83
N ARG A 67 -6.64 7.01 -20.15
CA ARG A 67 -5.55 6.90 -21.13
C ARG A 67 -4.24 7.28 -20.48
N VAL A 68 -3.22 6.51 -20.77
CA VAL A 68 -1.84 6.80 -20.34
C VAL A 68 -1.07 7.38 -21.52
N ASP A 69 -0.55 8.59 -21.37
CA ASP A 69 0.45 9.17 -22.26
C ASP A 69 1.84 8.75 -21.74
N GLU A 70 2.35 7.66 -22.29
CA GLU A 70 3.65 7.10 -21.87
C GLU A 70 4.82 8.06 -22.12
N ALA A 71 4.72 8.91 -23.16
CA ALA A 71 5.77 9.85 -23.52
C ALA A 71 5.87 10.99 -22.51
N LYS A 72 4.74 11.44 -21.99
CA LYS A 72 4.68 12.50 -20.97
C LYS A 72 4.66 11.97 -19.55
N GLY A 73 4.34 10.70 -19.35
CA GLY A 73 4.12 10.13 -18.03
C GLY A 73 2.88 10.71 -17.34
N GLU A 74 1.79 10.85 -18.08
CA GLU A 74 0.54 11.44 -17.61
C GLU A 74 -0.63 10.49 -17.78
N VAL A 75 -1.64 10.64 -16.92
CA VAL A 75 -2.90 9.90 -16.99
C VAL A 75 -4.04 10.89 -17.23
N HIS A 76 -4.83 10.62 -18.25
CA HIS A 76 -5.92 11.47 -18.65
C HIS A 76 -7.26 10.72 -18.61
N PHE A 77 -8.31 11.41 -18.17
CA PHE A 77 -9.68 10.94 -18.31
C PHE A 77 -10.15 11.23 -19.75
N ASP A 78 -10.62 10.19 -20.45
CA ASP A 78 -11.14 10.30 -21.82
C ASP A 78 -12.66 10.37 -21.81
N ALA A 79 -13.18 11.59 -21.82
CA ALA A 79 -14.62 11.86 -21.81
C ALA A 79 -15.35 11.44 -23.12
N ASN A 80 -14.61 11.05 -24.17
CA ASN A 80 -15.21 10.63 -25.43
C ASN A 80 -15.54 9.13 -25.46
N LEU A 81 -15.13 8.38 -24.44
CA LEU A 81 -15.45 6.96 -24.33
C LEU A 81 -16.94 6.77 -24.00
N ASP A 82 -17.51 5.69 -24.53
CA ASP A 82 -18.86 5.27 -24.23
C ASP A 82 -18.92 4.72 -22.80
N GLU A 83 -19.52 5.51 -21.90
CA GLU A 83 -19.60 5.21 -20.47
C GLU A 83 -20.22 3.82 -20.22
N ALA A 84 -21.31 3.51 -20.92
CA ALA A 84 -22.00 2.23 -20.73
C ALA A 84 -21.12 1.04 -21.11
N LYS A 85 -20.34 1.16 -22.20
CA LYS A 85 -19.43 0.10 -22.64
C LYS A 85 -18.23 -0.07 -21.70
N GLU A 86 -17.64 1.04 -21.22
CA GLU A 86 -16.53 0.98 -20.29
C GLU A 86 -16.95 0.34 -18.97
N LEU A 87 -18.11 0.73 -18.44
CA LEU A 87 -18.68 0.13 -17.24
C LEU A 87 -19.05 -1.35 -17.44
N GLU A 88 -19.74 -1.69 -18.55
CA GLU A 88 -20.08 -3.09 -18.86
C GLU A 88 -18.81 -3.96 -18.87
N LYS A 89 -17.73 -3.50 -19.51
CA LYS A 89 -16.47 -4.25 -19.60
C LYS A 89 -15.88 -4.52 -18.22
N VAL A 90 -15.76 -3.48 -17.38
CA VAL A 90 -15.12 -3.65 -16.06
C VAL A 90 -16.00 -4.48 -15.12
N TYR A 91 -17.32 -4.27 -15.09
CA TYR A 91 -18.22 -5.05 -14.24
C TYR A 91 -18.31 -6.50 -14.69
N ARG A 92 -18.31 -6.77 -16.00
CA ARG A 92 -18.25 -8.15 -16.52
C ARG A 92 -17.00 -8.87 -16.00
N SER A 93 -15.83 -8.24 -16.13
CA SER A 93 -14.58 -8.81 -15.61
C SER A 93 -14.62 -8.98 -14.09
N TYR A 94 -15.16 -8.00 -13.37
CA TYR A 94 -15.25 -8.03 -11.92
C TYR A 94 -16.13 -9.20 -11.41
N LEU A 95 -17.31 -9.39 -12.00
CA LEU A 95 -18.22 -10.48 -11.67
C LEU A 95 -17.65 -11.84 -12.07
N ALA A 96 -17.00 -11.92 -13.22
CA ALA A 96 -16.32 -13.14 -13.69
C ALA A 96 -15.00 -13.43 -12.95
N ARG A 97 -14.51 -12.50 -12.13
CA ARG A 97 -13.18 -12.53 -11.49
C ARG A 97 -12.04 -12.67 -12.50
N ASP A 98 -12.24 -12.14 -13.71
CA ASP A 98 -11.24 -12.15 -14.77
C ASP A 98 -10.25 -11.00 -14.55
N VAL A 99 -9.06 -11.34 -14.06
CA VAL A 99 -8.00 -10.39 -13.72
C VAL A 99 -7.04 -10.12 -14.87
N GLU A 100 -7.00 -10.96 -15.90
CA GLU A 100 -6.01 -10.86 -16.98
C GLU A 100 -6.06 -9.54 -17.77
N PRO A 101 -7.22 -8.95 -18.09
CA PRO A 101 -7.29 -7.63 -18.70
C PRO A 101 -6.68 -6.50 -17.86
N TYR A 102 -6.51 -6.73 -16.55
CA TYR A 102 -6.03 -5.75 -15.56
C TYR A 102 -4.62 -6.05 -15.05
N ARG A 103 -3.92 -7.00 -15.70
CA ARG A 103 -2.50 -7.24 -15.41
C ARG A 103 -1.68 -5.96 -15.57
N ILE A 104 -0.60 -5.84 -14.80
CA ILE A 104 0.36 -4.76 -15.03
C ILE A 104 1.10 -5.05 -16.35
N PRO A 105 1.11 -4.12 -17.32
CA PRO A 105 1.79 -4.35 -18.58
C PRO A 105 3.32 -4.45 -18.43
N LEU A 106 3.98 -5.07 -19.38
CA LEU A 106 5.45 -5.11 -19.42
C LEU A 106 6.02 -3.69 -19.46
N GLY A 107 7.09 -3.47 -18.69
CA GLY A 107 7.74 -2.18 -18.56
C GLY A 107 7.11 -1.22 -17.55
N TYR A 108 5.99 -1.60 -16.92
CA TYR A 108 5.35 -0.83 -15.86
C TYR A 108 5.71 -1.32 -14.45
N ALA A 109 6.40 -2.46 -14.31
CA ALA A 109 6.79 -3.02 -13.02
C ALA A 109 7.97 -3.99 -13.17
N ASP A 110 9.09 -3.51 -13.68
CA ASP A 110 10.29 -4.33 -13.91
C ASP A 110 10.82 -4.93 -12.60
N GLY A 111 10.69 -4.16 -11.49
CA GLY A 111 11.05 -4.64 -10.17
C GLY A 111 10.15 -5.77 -9.67
N PHE A 112 8.84 -5.74 -9.98
CA PHE A 112 7.89 -6.79 -9.59
C PHE A 112 8.21 -8.11 -10.29
N GLU A 113 8.25 -8.09 -11.62
CA GLU A 113 8.52 -9.29 -12.41
C GLU A 113 9.92 -9.86 -12.12
N GLY A 114 10.90 -8.96 -11.89
CA GLY A 114 12.23 -9.36 -11.48
C GLY A 114 12.27 -10.06 -10.12
N MET A 115 11.53 -9.54 -9.11
CA MET A 115 11.46 -10.15 -7.78
C MET A 115 10.70 -11.47 -7.81
N VAL A 116 9.58 -11.54 -8.52
CA VAL A 116 8.85 -12.81 -8.70
C VAL A 116 9.76 -13.88 -9.31
N ARG A 117 10.46 -13.56 -10.40
CA ARG A 117 11.41 -14.49 -11.04
C ARG A 117 12.52 -14.90 -10.08
N HIS A 118 13.10 -13.96 -9.34
CA HIS A 118 14.15 -14.25 -8.36
C HIS A 118 13.67 -15.25 -7.30
N LEU A 119 12.46 -15.05 -6.76
CA LEU A 119 11.89 -15.95 -5.75
C LEU A 119 11.50 -17.31 -6.34
N GLU A 120 11.00 -17.37 -7.59
CA GLU A 120 10.72 -18.62 -8.30
C GLU A 120 11.98 -19.47 -8.49
N GLU A 121 13.09 -18.84 -8.88
CA GLU A 121 14.35 -19.52 -9.15
C GLU A 121 15.10 -19.94 -7.87
N ARG A 122 15.11 -19.06 -6.86
CA ARG A 122 15.92 -19.26 -5.65
C ARG A 122 15.22 -20.03 -4.54
N LYS A 123 13.89 -19.89 -4.43
CA LYS A 123 13.06 -20.53 -3.38
C LYS A 123 13.71 -20.45 -2.00
N PRO A 124 14.05 -19.24 -1.50
CA PRO A 124 14.80 -19.10 -0.26
C PRO A 124 14.01 -19.66 0.92
N SER A 125 14.63 -20.53 1.71
CA SER A 125 14.01 -21.15 2.90
C SER A 125 13.69 -20.14 4.01
N SER A 126 14.33 -18.97 3.98
CA SER A 126 14.08 -17.87 4.92
C SER A 126 12.82 -17.05 4.61
N LEU A 127 12.24 -17.22 3.41
CA LEU A 127 11.09 -16.44 2.97
C LEU A 127 9.86 -16.71 3.85
N GLN A 128 9.38 -15.70 4.55
CA GLN A 128 8.16 -15.75 5.36
C GLN A 128 6.99 -15.07 4.66
N PHE A 129 7.24 -13.86 4.12
CA PHE A 129 6.24 -13.07 3.41
C PHE A 129 6.86 -12.49 2.14
N PHE A 130 6.01 -12.27 1.13
CA PHE A 130 6.33 -11.41 0.02
C PHE A 130 5.46 -10.17 0.09
N LYS A 131 6.08 -8.97 0.16
CA LYS A 131 5.37 -7.70 0.25
C LYS A 131 5.29 -7.02 -1.10
N GLY A 132 4.09 -6.57 -1.45
CA GLY A 132 3.81 -5.70 -2.60
C GLY A 132 3.06 -4.43 -2.18
N GLN A 133 2.79 -3.58 -3.15
CA GLN A 133 2.01 -2.35 -2.97
C GLN A 133 1.16 -2.06 -4.20
N ILE A 134 0.14 -1.26 -4.00
CA ILE A 134 -0.67 -0.64 -5.04
C ILE A 134 -1.14 0.72 -4.53
N VAL A 135 -1.35 1.66 -5.41
CA VAL A 135 -1.97 2.93 -5.02
C VAL A 135 -3.32 2.69 -4.38
N GLY A 136 -3.58 3.36 -3.27
CA GLY A 136 -4.88 3.28 -2.61
C GLY A 136 -5.97 4.08 -3.34
N PRO A 137 -7.25 3.75 -3.10
CA PRO A 137 -8.38 4.31 -3.83
C PRO A 137 -8.52 5.82 -3.63
N ILE A 138 -8.19 6.34 -2.45
CA ILE A 138 -8.34 7.78 -2.16
C ILE A 138 -7.28 8.58 -2.92
N THR A 139 -6.03 8.18 -2.80
CA THR A 139 -4.92 8.81 -3.54
C THR A 139 -5.17 8.77 -5.05
N PHE A 140 -5.60 7.63 -5.58
CA PHE A 140 -5.90 7.52 -7.01
C PHE A 140 -7.03 8.46 -7.41
N GLY A 141 -8.11 8.49 -6.63
CA GLY A 141 -9.28 9.31 -6.89
C GLY A 141 -9.03 10.82 -6.80
N LEU A 142 -8.07 11.25 -5.98
CA LEU A 142 -7.64 12.65 -5.88
C LEU A 142 -6.62 13.04 -6.96
N ALA A 143 -5.79 12.10 -7.42
CA ALA A 143 -4.74 12.37 -8.38
C ALA A 143 -5.25 12.49 -9.83
N VAL A 144 -6.29 11.74 -10.18
CA VAL A 144 -6.86 11.75 -11.54
C VAL A 144 -7.98 12.78 -11.62
N LYS A 145 -7.97 13.61 -12.67
CA LYS A 145 -9.01 14.60 -12.91
C LYS A 145 -10.01 14.08 -13.95
N ASP A 146 -11.28 14.40 -13.76
CA ASP A 146 -12.33 14.17 -14.75
C ASP A 146 -12.24 15.14 -15.93
N GLY A 147 -13.15 15.02 -16.89
CA GLY A 147 -13.21 15.91 -18.06
C GLY A 147 -13.47 17.39 -17.73
N ASN A 148 -13.88 17.72 -16.50
CA ASN A 148 -14.12 19.08 -16.02
C ASN A 148 -12.99 19.59 -15.10
N GLY A 149 -11.91 18.81 -14.93
CA GLY A 149 -10.78 19.16 -14.06
C GLY A 149 -11.01 18.93 -12.57
N LYS A 150 -12.11 18.25 -12.19
CA LYS A 150 -12.39 17.85 -10.81
C LYS A 150 -11.75 16.50 -10.50
N ASP A 151 -11.43 16.28 -9.23
CA ASP A 151 -10.94 14.97 -8.75
C ASP A 151 -11.96 13.89 -9.10
N ILE A 152 -11.50 12.81 -9.75
CA ILE A 152 -12.39 11.75 -10.27
C ILE A 152 -13.18 11.06 -9.15
N ILE A 153 -12.71 11.13 -7.91
CA ILE A 153 -13.41 10.58 -6.74
C ILE A 153 -14.81 11.17 -6.54
N HIS A 154 -15.06 12.38 -7.06
CA HIS A 154 -16.35 13.07 -7.00
C HIS A 154 -17.30 12.68 -8.15
N ASN A 155 -16.82 11.95 -9.15
CA ASN A 155 -17.66 11.33 -10.16
C ASN A 155 -17.96 9.88 -9.74
N GLU A 156 -19.04 9.70 -8.99
CA GLU A 156 -19.35 8.40 -8.35
C GLU A 156 -19.40 7.24 -9.34
N VAL A 157 -19.96 7.43 -10.52
CA VAL A 157 -20.14 6.38 -11.53
C VAL A 157 -18.79 6.00 -12.15
N ALA A 158 -18.05 6.97 -12.64
CA ALA A 158 -16.75 6.71 -13.25
C ALA A 158 -15.75 6.17 -12.22
N PHE A 159 -15.74 6.75 -11.01
CA PHE A 159 -14.83 6.32 -9.96
C PHE A 159 -15.14 4.91 -9.46
N ASP A 160 -16.42 4.51 -9.38
CA ASP A 160 -16.75 3.13 -9.01
C ASP A 160 -16.23 2.13 -10.06
N GLY A 161 -16.40 2.44 -11.35
CA GLY A 161 -15.81 1.63 -12.43
C GLY A 161 -14.28 1.55 -12.35
N ILE A 162 -13.61 2.67 -12.10
CA ILE A 162 -12.16 2.73 -11.90
C ILE A 162 -11.74 1.89 -10.69
N LEU A 163 -12.46 2.01 -9.58
CA LEU A 163 -12.20 1.21 -8.38
C LEU A 163 -12.31 -0.29 -8.65
N LYS A 164 -13.36 -0.74 -9.36
CA LYS A 164 -13.47 -2.17 -9.75
C LYS A 164 -12.25 -2.63 -10.56
N GLY A 165 -11.76 -1.78 -11.46
CA GLY A 165 -10.52 -2.07 -12.20
C GLY A 165 -9.28 -2.16 -11.30
N LEU A 166 -9.14 -1.24 -10.33
CA LEU A 166 -8.06 -1.29 -9.33
C LEU A 166 -8.14 -2.56 -8.46
N LEU A 167 -9.36 -2.96 -8.07
CA LEU A 167 -9.57 -4.21 -7.32
C LEU A 167 -9.14 -5.43 -8.14
N LEU A 168 -9.46 -5.48 -9.43
CA LEU A 168 -9.01 -6.56 -10.33
C LEU A 168 -7.49 -6.58 -10.47
N ARG A 169 -6.85 -5.42 -10.57
CA ARG A 169 -5.39 -5.30 -10.60
C ARG A 169 -4.75 -5.81 -9.32
N GLY A 170 -5.27 -5.41 -8.16
CA GLY A 170 -4.79 -5.91 -6.87
C GLY A 170 -4.97 -7.42 -6.72
N ARG A 171 -6.09 -7.98 -7.19
CA ARG A 171 -6.29 -9.45 -7.27
C ARG A 171 -5.20 -10.11 -8.14
N TRP A 172 -4.90 -9.54 -9.31
CA TRP A 172 -3.85 -10.06 -10.18
C TRP A 172 -2.48 -10.04 -9.50
N ILE A 173 -2.13 -8.92 -8.84
CA ILE A 173 -0.88 -8.79 -8.06
C ILE A 173 -0.82 -9.89 -7.00
N ILE A 174 -1.85 -10.04 -6.18
CA ILE A 174 -1.91 -11.04 -5.11
C ILE A 174 -1.77 -12.46 -5.68
N GLN A 175 -2.48 -12.79 -6.75
CA GLN A 175 -2.38 -14.10 -7.40
C GLN A 175 -0.97 -14.38 -7.93
N ARG A 176 -0.33 -13.36 -8.49
CA ARG A 176 1.04 -13.47 -9.00
C ARG A 176 2.06 -13.66 -7.87
N MET A 177 1.90 -12.92 -6.77
CA MET A 177 2.73 -13.05 -5.58
C MET A 177 2.57 -14.44 -4.93
N LYS A 178 1.35 -14.94 -4.85
CA LYS A 178 1.04 -16.26 -4.24
C LYS A 178 1.62 -17.44 -5.01
N LYS A 179 2.04 -17.28 -6.25
CA LYS A 179 2.77 -18.33 -6.97
C LYS A 179 4.15 -18.59 -6.37
N VAL A 180 4.74 -17.62 -5.68
CA VAL A 180 6.10 -17.70 -5.11
C VAL A 180 6.13 -17.70 -3.59
N CYS A 181 5.11 -17.13 -2.94
CA CYS A 181 4.99 -17.08 -1.49
C CYS A 181 3.52 -17.16 -1.08
N GLN A 182 3.13 -18.11 -0.22
CA GLN A 182 1.74 -18.25 0.21
C GLN A 182 1.28 -17.06 1.08
N GLU A 183 2.16 -16.58 1.94
CA GLU A 183 1.90 -15.46 2.84
C GLU A 183 2.32 -14.16 2.14
N VAL A 184 1.34 -13.33 1.79
CA VAL A 184 1.57 -12.06 1.09
C VAL A 184 1.04 -10.88 1.89
N ILE A 185 1.78 -9.78 1.83
CA ILE A 185 1.40 -8.49 2.36
C ILE A 185 1.20 -7.55 1.18
N LEU A 186 0.05 -6.87 1.10
CA LEU A 186 -0.21 -5.85 0.07
C LEU A 186 -0.51 -4.51 0.75
N PHE A 187 0.32 -3.51 0.49
CA PHE A 187 0.09 -2.16 0.97
C PHE A 187 -0.76 -1.35 -0.02
N LEU A 188 -1.71 -0.60 0.52
CA LEU A 188 -2.40 0.49 -0.14
C LEU A 188 -1.61 1.78 0.15
N ASP A 189 -1.00 2.37 -0.86
CA ASP A 189 -0.25 3.61 -0.69
C ASP A 189 -1.21 4.79 -0.80
N GLU A 190 -1.38 5.50 0.32
CA GLU A 190 -2.34 6.60 0.47
C GLU A 190 -1.67 7.93 0.86
N PRO A 191 -0.64 8.41 0.12
CA PRO A 191 -0.08 9.73 0.38
C PRO A 191 -1.10 10.87 0.23
N GLY A 192 -2.16 10.68 -0.55
CA GLY A 192 -3.26 11.64 -0.67
C GLY A 192 -3.96 11.95 0.63
N LEU A 193 -3.89 11.06 1.63
CA LEU A 193 -4.46 11.30 2.95
C LEU A 193 -3.65 12.26 3.83
N CYS A 194 -2.43 12.65 3.45
CA CYS A 194 -1.61 13.61 4.21
C CYS A 194 -2.29 14.98 4.40
N GLY A 195 -3.28 15.30 3.59
CA GLY A 195 -4.05 16.54 3.73
C GLY A 195 -5.37 16.41 4.48
N TYR A 196 -5.73 15.18 4.88
CA TYR A 196 -7.02 14.95 5.53
C TYR A 196 -7.13 15.67 6.88
N GLY A 197 -8.30 16.28 7.11
CA GLY A 197 -8.53 17.17 8.26
C GLY A 197 -8.24 18.64 7.99
N SER A 198 -7.64 18.99 6.84
CA SER A 198 -7.51 20.38 6.41
C SER A 198 -8.80 20.90 5.75
N ALA A 199 -9.01 22.23 5.79
CA ALA A 199 -10.16 22.85 5.14
C ALA A 199 -10.22 22.70 3.61
N PHE A 200 -9.11 22.26 3.00
CA PHE A 200 -8.98 22.07 1.56
C PHE A 200 -9.19 20.61 1.11
N PHE A 201 -9.34 19.70 2.05
CA PHE A 201 -9.56 18.29 1.72
C PHE A 201 -11.02 18.05 1.36
N SER A 202 -11.26 17.57 0.15
CA SER A 202 -12.59 17.55 -0.47
C SER A 202 -13.41 16.28 -0.22
N VAL A 203 -12.86 15.28 0.47
CA VAL A 203 -13.50 13.98 0.70
C VAL A 203 -13.77 13.78 2.18
N ASP A 204 -15.01 13.44 2.53
CA ASP A 204 -15.40 13.18 3.91
C ASP A 204 -14.90 11.82 4.43
N GLY A 205 -14.76 11.72 5.78
CA GLY A 205 -14.23 10.53 6.44
C GLY A 205 -15.06 9.26 6.22
N SER A 206 -16.38 9.39 6.02
CA SER A 206 -17.27 8.25 5.78
C SER A 206 -17.01 7.65 4.40
N THR A 207 -16.80 8.49 3.39
CA THR A 207 -16.41 8.07 2.04
C THR A 207 -15.03 7.43 2.04
N ILE A 208 -14.05 8.02 2.74
CA ILE A 208 -12.70 7.44 2.89
C ILE A 208 -12.79 6.05 3.51
N SER A 209 -13.44 5.93 4.68
CA SER A 209 -13.58 4.66 5.40
C SER A 209 -14.28 3.59 4.55
N ARG A 210 -15.34 3.96 3.84
CA ARG A 210 -16.10 3.06 2.96
C ARG A 210 -15.23 2.52 1.83
N ARG A 211 -14.53 3.40 1.09
CA ARG A 211 -13.70 3.00 -0.06
C ARG A 211 -12.45 2.22 0.36
N LEU A 212 -11.84 2.59 1.47
CA LEU A 212 -10.74 1.82 2.05
C LEU A 212 -11.20 0.44 2.48
N ASN A 213 -12.28 0.34 3.26
CA ASN A 213 -12.78 -0.95 3.73
C ASN A 213 -13.22 -1.87 2.58
N GLU A 214 -13.88 -1.34 1.54
CA GLU A 214 -14.21 -2.09 0.32
C GLU A 214 -12.95 -2.70 -0.31
N THR A 215 -11.87 -1.92 -0.43
CA THR A 215 -10.59 -2.37 -1.01
C THR A 215 -9.88 -3.37 -0.11
N ILE A 216 -9.84 -3.10 1.19
CA ILE A 216 -9.21 -3.95 2.19
C ILE A 216 -9.88 -5.33 2.23
N GLU A 217 -11.21 -5.37 2.35
CA GLU A 217 -11.98 -6.62 2.41
C GLU A 217 -11.81 -7.45 1.14
N GLU A 218 -11.77 -6.79 -0.01
CA GLU A 218 -11.53 -7.44 -1.29
C GLU A 218 -10.19 -8.18 -1.30
N PHE A 219 -9.10 -7.52 -0.90
CA PHE A 219 -7.77 -8.12 -0.92
C PHE A 219 -7.56 -9.13 0.21
N GLN A 220 -8.18 -8.90 1.37
CA GLN A 220 -8.23 -9.88 2.44
C GLN A 220 -8.97 -11.14 2.00
N GLY A 221 -10.04 -11.00 1.22
CA GLY A 221 -10.78 -12.10 0.59
C GLY A 221 -9.93 -12.93 -0.38
N GLN A 222 -8.88 -12.35 -0.97
CA GLN A 222 -7.87 -13.06 -1.76
C GLN A 222 -6.78 -13.71 -0.89
N GLY A 223 -6.86 -13.55 0.44
CA GLY A 223 -5.91 -14.11 1.41
C GLY A 223 -4.62 -13.31 1.54
N ALA A 224 -4.59 -12.03 1.18
CA ALA A 224 -3.48 -11.13 1.50
C ALA A 224 -3.69 -10.51 2.89
N ARG A 225 -2.60 -10.18 3.59
CA ARG A 225 -2.62 -9.20 4.66
C ARG A 225 -2.55 -7.83 4.04
N VAL A 226 -3.47 -6.95 4.42
CA VAL A 226 -3.58 -5.62 3.81
C VAL A 226 -3.02 -4.58 4.76
N GLY A 227 -2.07 -3.79 4.26
CA GLY A 227 -1.56 -2.61 4.95
C GLY A 227 -2.06 -1.33 4.30
N VAL A 228 -2.11 -0.25 5.05
CA VAL A 228 -2.26 1.12 4.52
C VAL A 228 -1.03 1.91 4.89
N HIS A 229 -0.40 2.54 3.90
CA HIS A 229 0.75 3.43 4.08
C HIS A 229 0.35 4.88 3.88
N CYS A 230 0.69 5.73 4.85
CA CYS A 230 0.64 7.18 4.71
C CYS A 230 1.98 7.77 5.17
N CYS A 231 2.70 8.44 4.26
CA CYS A 231 4.04 8.97 4.51
C CYS A 231 4.06 10.33 5.20
N GLY A 232 2.92 10.91 5.54
CA GLY A 232 2.81 12.19 6.21
C GLY A 232 1.76 12.19 7.32
N ASN A 233 1.47 13.37 7.88
CA ASN A 233 0.45 13.48 8.92
C ASN A 233 -0.96 13.33 8.33
N THR A 234 -1.80 12.59 9.03
CA THR A 234 -3.22 12.39 8.72
C THR A 234 -4.02 12.23 10.03
N ASP A 235 -5.33 12.06 9.94
CA ASP A 235 -6.11 11.58 11.08
C ASP A 235 -5.91 10.07 11.23
N TRP A 236 -5.01 9.70 12.12
CA TRP A 236 -4.68 8.29 12.38
C TRP A 236 -5.85 7.51 12.94
N SER A 237 -6.79 8.16 13.67
CA SER A 237 -7.97 7.48 14.21
C SER A 237 -8.84 6.91 13.09
N LEU A 238 -8.93 7.60 11.95
CA LEU A 238 -9.66 7.13 10.78
C LEU A 238 -9.03 5.85 10.22
N LEU A 239 -7.70 5.83 9.99
CA LEU A 239 -7.01 4.66 9.46
C LEU A 239 -7.05 3.48 10.44
N LEU A 240 -6.78 3.74 11.72
CA LEU A 240 -6.82 2.73 12.79
C LEU A 240 -8.22 2.13 12.97
N SER A 241 -9.30 2.83 12.62
CA SER A 241 -10.67 2.32 12.70
C SER A 241 -11.10 1.47 11.50
N THR A 242 -10.35 1.49 10.39
CA THR A 242 -10.64 0.66 9.21
C THR A 242 -10.37 -0.83 9.49
N LYS A 243 -10.77 -1.70 8.57
CA LYS A 243 -10.55 -3.16 8.65
C LYS A 243 -9.11 -3.60 8.27
N VAL A 244 -8.18 -2.68 8.22
CA VAL A 244 -6.78 -2.92 7.82
C VAL A 244 -6.06 -3.83 8.82
N ASP A 245 -5.17 -4.70 8.31
CA ASP A 245 -4.32 -5.56 9.15
C ASP A 245 -3.07 -4.81 9.65
N ILE A 246 -2.54 -3.87 8.83
CA ILE A 246 -1.27 -3.18 9.10
C ILE A 246 -1.44 -1.68 8.83
N VAL A 247 -1.10 -0.83 9.78
CA VAL A 247 -0.95 0.62 9.55
C VAL A 247 0.53 0.95 9.50
N ASN A 248 0.98 1.47 8.36
CA ASN A 248 2.35 1.92 8.17
C ASN A 248 2.42 3.45 8.16
N PHE A 249 3.28 3.98 8.97
CA PHE A 249 3.48 5.41 9.15
C PHE A 249 4.98 5.75 9.23
N ASP A 250 5.32 6.97 8.89
CA ASP A 250 6.66 7.51 9.10
C ASP A 250 6.84 7.83 10.61
N ALA A 251 7.41 6.88 11.34
CA ALA A 251 7.66 7.03 12.77
C ALA A 251 8.76 8.05 13.03
N TRP A 252 9.75 8.16 12.13
CA TRP A 252 10.83 9.14 12.28
C TRP A 252 10.31 10.58 12.33
N GLY A 253 9.38 10.92 11.44
CA GLY A 253 8.86 12.29 11.30
C GLY A 253 7.53 12.57 11.99
N PHE A 254 6.68 11.55 12.20
CA PHE A 254 5.28 11.75 12.60
C PHE A 254 4.81 10.89 13.77
N PHE A 255 5.72 10.26 14.54
CA PHE A 255 5.35 9.47 15.70
C PHE A 255 4.46 10.25 16.68
N GLU A 256 4.83 11.47 17.04
CA GLU A 256 4.08 12.30 17.98
C GLU A 256 2.62 12.52 17.55
N ARG A 257 2.37 12.56 16.23
CA ARG A 257 1.03 12.72 15.67
C ARG A 257 0.18 11.45 15.83
N LEU A 258 0.78 10.28 15.61
CA LEU A 258 0.12 9.00 15.88
C LEU A 258 -0.17 8.84 17.37
N ALA A 259 0.78 9.19 18.23
CA ALA A 259 0.70 9.07 19.68
C ALA A 259 -0.41 9.94 20.33
N LEU A 260 -1.06 10.84 19.58
CA LEU A 260 -2.26 11.56 20.01
C LEU A 260 -3.52 10.68 20.13
N TYR A 261 -3.50 9.47 19.55
CA TYR A 261 -4.65 8.58 19.47
C TYR A 261 -4.48 7.27 20.25
N PRO A 262 -4.14 7.29 21.57
CA PRO A 262 -3.79 6.08 22.30
C PRO A 262 -4.93 5.06 22.36
N GLU A 263 -6.19 5.50 22.46
CA GLU A 263 -7.33 4.59 22.51
C GLU A 263 -7.55 3.89 21.16
N ALA A 264 -7.42 4.62 20.05
CA ALA A 264 -7.53 4.02 18.72
C ALA A 264 -6.39 3.01 18.46
N ILE A 265 -5.17 3.27 18.95
CA ILE A 265 -4.04 2.34 18.88
C ILE A 265 -4.35 1.08 19.72
N LYS A 266 -4.84 1.22 20.94
CA LYS A 266 -5.23 0.07 21.80
C LYS A 266 -6.26 -0.81 21.11
N ASP A 267 -7.33 -0.19 20.60
CA ASP A 267 -8.39 -0.91 19.90
C ASP A 267 -7.86 -1.63 18.65
N PHE A 268 -7.00 -0.97 17.87
CA PHE A 268 -6.38 -1.53 16.70
C PHE A 268 -5.51 -2.75 17.03
N LEU A 269 -4.62 -2.63 18.05
CA LEU A 269 -3.75 -3.72 18.47
C LEU A 269 -4.54 -4.87 19.10
N SER A 270 -5.60 -4.57 19.88
CA SER A 270 -6.43 -5.59 20.55
C SER A 270 -7.15 -6.51 19.57
N ARG A 271 -7.55 -6.00 18.41
CA ARG A 271 -8.17 -6.80 17.33
C ARG A 271 -7.15 -7.47 16.40
N GLY A 272 -5.85 -7.43 16.74
CA GLY A 272 -4.78 -8.10 15.99
C GLY A 272 -4.08 -7.21 14.96
N GLY A 273 -4.31 -5.90 14.96
CA GLY A 273 -3.63 -4.95 14.11
C GLY A 273 -2.12 -4.88 14.37
N VAL A 274 -1.36 -4.51 13.38
CA VAL A 274 0.10 -4.38 13.39
C VAL A 274 0.49 -2.95 13.02
N LEU A 275 1.39 -2.35 13.78
CA LEU A 275 2.02 -1.08 13.42
C LEU A 275 3.32 -1.34 12.67
N ALA A 276 3.42 -0.80 11.46
CA ALA A 276 4.65 -0.82 10.67
C ALA A 276 5.37 0.52 10.85
N TRP A 277 6.49 0.46 11.53
CA TRP A 277 7.26 1.60 11.99
C TRP A 277 8.28 2.02 10.93
N GLY A 278 8.04 3.15 10.26
CA GLY A 278 8.99 3.82 9.38
C GLY A 278 10.04 4.54 10.20
N ILE A 279 10.95 3.78 10.82
CA ILE A 279 11.94 4.35 11.74
C ILE A 279 13.19 4.87 11.02
N VAL A 280 13.40 4.43 9.77
CA VAL A 280 14.52 4.87 8.95
C VAL A 280 14.12 6.12 8.17
N PRO A 281 14.79 7.27 8.35
CA PRO A 281 14.45 8.49 7.62
C PRO A 281 14.68 8.33 6.12
N THR A 282 13.78 8.90 5.31
CA THR A 282 13.82 8.79 3.84
C THR A 282 14.05 10.12 3.13
N SER A 283 13.83 11.26 3.81
CA SER A 283 13.94 12.60 3.23
C SER A 283 15.20 13.36 3.65
N GLU A 284 15.63 13.19 4.89
CA GLU A 284 16.79 13.86 5.46
C GLU A 284 17.68 12.81 6.11
N PHE A 285 18.80 12.52 5.47
CA PHE A 285 19.82 11.61 5.99
C PHE A 285 21.12 12.36 6.20
N THR A 286 21.52 12.51 7.46
CA THR A 286 22.72 13.27 7.85
C THR A 286 23.97 12.38 7.93
N GLY A 287 23.79 11.07 8.04
CA GLY A 287 24.84 10.09 8.32
C GLY A 287 25.02 9.81 9.81
N GLU A 288 24.25 10.47 10.68
CA GLU A 288 24.24 10.24 12.13
C GLU A 288 23.22 9.18 12.56
N GLU A 289 22.35 8.75 11.63
CA GLU A 289 21.29 7.76 11.83
C GLU A 289 21.87 6.34 11.86
N THR A 290 22.67 6.06 12.91
CA THR A 290 23.21 4.71 13.12
C THR A 290 22.13 3.76 13.61
N VAL A 291 22.39 2.46 13.54
CA VAL A 291 21.46 1.42 14.03
C VAL A 291 21.12 1.65 15.51
N GLU A 292 22.10 2.07 16.32
CA GLU A 292 21.91 2.36 17.74
C GLU A 292 20.94 3.53 17.95
N VAL A 293 21.09 4.61 17.17
CA VAL A 293 20.20 5.79 17.23
C VAL A 293 18.78 5.40 16.84
N LEU A 294 18.60 4.60 15.79
CA LEU A 294 17.29 4.15 15.33
C LEU A 294 16.61 3.25 16.37
N ILE A 295 17.36 2.33 17.00
CA ILE A 295 16.85 1.47 18.06
C ILE A 295 16.46 2.30 19.30
N GLU A 296 17.31 3.22 19.74
CA GLU A 296 17.03 4.08 20.89
C GLU A 296 15.78 4.93 20.70
N LYS A 297 15.60 5.45 19.48
CA LYS A 297 14.40 6.20 19.11
C LYS A 297 13.15 5.28 19.20
N LEU A 298 13.17 4.12 18.58
CA LEU A 298 12.06 3.16 18.63
C LEU A 298 11.68 2.77 20.07
N GLU A 299 12.68 2.47 20.91
CA GLU A 299 12.49 2.13 22.31
C GLU A 299 11.91 3.32 23.11
N THR A 300 12.29 4.54 22.74
CA THR A 300 11.74 5.75 23.37
C THR A 300 10.27 5.94 22.99
N GLU A 301 9.92 5.73 21.75
CA GLU A 301 8.54 5.80 21.24
C GLU A 301 7.66 4.71 21.87
N PHE A 302 8.17 3.48 22.06
CA PHE A 302 7.47 2.41 22.78
C PHE A 302 7.19 2.80 24.24
N ARG A 303 8.19 3.33 24.95
CA ARG A 303 8.03 3.80 26.33
C ARG A 303 7.01 4.93 26.44
N GLU A 304 6.94 5.81 25.42
CA GLU A 304 5.92 6.86 25.41
C GLU A 304 4.51 6.29 25.27
N LEU A 305 4.30 5.36 24.35
CA LEU A 305 3.00 4.67 24.21
C LEU A 305 2.66 3.84 25.44
N ALA A 306 3.64 3.24 26.10
CA ALA A 306 3.43 2.51 27.35
C ALA A 306 2.93 3.42 28.48
N ARG A 307 3.46 4.64 28.59
CA ARG A 307 2.94 5.65 29.54
C ARG A 307 1.50 6.05 29.26
N LYS A 308 1.05 5.90 28.01
CA LYS A 308 -0.35 6.09 27.58
C LYS A 308 -1.21 4.83 27.76
N GLY A 309 -0.66 3.78 28.38
CA GLY A 309 -1.37 2.54 28.75
C GLY A 309 -1.43 1.50 27.63
N ILE A 310 -0.49 1.51 26.69
CA ILE A 310 -0.35 0.45 25.66
C ILE A 310 0.76 -0.49 26.12
N SER A 311 0.50 -1.82 26.12
CA SER A 311 1.50 -2.81 26.55
C SER A 311 2.73 -2.79 25.64
N GLU A 312 3.93 -2.65 26.21
CA GLU A 312 5.19 -2.76 25.45
C GLU A 312 5.36 -4.15 24.84
N GLU A 313 4.94 -5.21 25.50
CA GLU A 313 4.95 -6.56 24.96
C GLU A 313 4.10 -6.64 23.69
N THR A 314 2.88 -6.09 23.73
CA THR A 314 2.01 -6.02 22.55
C THR A 314 2.64 -5.19 21.43
N LEU A 315 3.25 -4.04 21.75
CA LEU A 315 3.96 -3.23 20.75
C LEU A 315 5.08 -4.02 20.07
N ARG A 316 5.90 -4.76 20.84
CA ARG A 316 6.99 -5.57 20.30
C ARG A 316 6.50 -6.72 19.44
N GLU A 317 5.45 -7.43 19.88
CA GLU A 317 4.86 -8.52 19.11
C GLU A 317 4.22 -8.02 17.79
N ARG A 318 3.60 -6.84 17.82
CA ARG A 318 2.86 -6.23 16.72
C ARG A 318 3.67 -5.20 15.94
N CYS A 319 5.00 -5.23 16.05
CA CYS A 319 5.93 -4.35 15.36
C CYS A 319 6.41 -4.97 14.05
N LEU A 320 6.17 -4.28 12.94
CA LEU A 320 6.85 -4.46 11.67
C LEU A 320 7.78 -3.26 11.46
N LEU A 321 8.96 -3.44 10.90
CA LEU A 321 9.89 -2.35 10.60
C LEU A 321 9.90 -2.01 9.09
N THR A 322 9.92 -0.71 8.79
CA THR A 322 10.05 -0.22 7.41
C THR A 322 11.01 0.94 7.30
#